data_f145293fd226c0c7939a09efe56e54d7
#
_entry.id   f145293fd226c0c7939a09efe56e54d7
#
_cell.length_a   1.000
_cell.length_b   1.000
_cell.length_c   1.000
_cell.angle_alpha   90.00
_cell.angle_beta   90.00
_cell.angle_gamma   90.00
#
_symmetry.space_group_name_H-M   'P 1'
#
loop_
_entity.id
_entity.type
_entity.pdbx_description
1 polymer ?
#
loop_
_entity_poly.entity_id
_entity_poly.type
_entity_poly.pdbx_seq_one_letter_code
_entity_poly.pdbx_strand_id
1 'polypeptide(L)'
;MAAIVAVIVWSDQRQSCGPFPDWSVSTYVLPYQAGSSYYVSQANCSSGGHRGPYQYAYDFVMPVGTPVTAARAGVVAEIRMKFRDGQSGEGESNWVKIRHADNTIAAYSHLTEHGALVRIGDRVEAGQPIGLSGNSGNTGGLPHLHFHLCPCSEPVDCGTLPVTFRNTDPNSGGLAPRRNYLALPLAKPRA
;
A
#
# COMPACT_ATOMS: atom_id res chain seq x y z
N MET A 1 12.33 17.97 -56.16
CA MET A 1 12.83 17.35 -54.92
C MET A 1 11.81 17.60 -53.83
N ALA A 2 11.05 16.57 -53.43
CA ALA A 2 10.07 16.67 -52.34
C ALA A 2 10.71 16.22 -51.05
N ALA A 3 10.74 17.08 -50.05
CA ALA A 3 11.26 16.78 -48.73
C ALA A 3 10.23 15.93 -47.97
N ILE A 4 10.58 14.72 -47.62
CA ILE A 4 9.79 13.85 -46.73
C ILE A 4 10.04 14.32 -45.29
N VAL A 5 9.03 14.95 -44.67
CA VAL A 5 9.05 15.25 -43.22
C VAL A 5 8.68 13.99 -42.50
N ALA A 6 9.66 13.35 -41.86
CA ALA A 6 9.42 12.24 -40.99
C ALA A 6 8.79 12.75 -39.67
N VAL A 7 7.50 12.49 -39.50
CA VAL A 7 6.83 12.72 -38.20
C VAL A 7 7.30 11.63 -37.24
N ILE A 8 8.19 11.99 -36.31
CA ILE A 8 8.57 11.11 -35.20
C ILE A 8 7.39 11.09 -34.24
N VAL A 9 6.58 10.05 -34.34
CA VAL A 9 5.56 9.74 -33.32
C VAL A 9 6.33 9.21 -32.11
N TRP A 10 6.49 10.04 -31.10
CA TRP A 10 6.92 9.58 -29.78
C TRP A 10 5.79 8.67 -29.24
N SER A 11 5.93 7.36 -29.40
CA SER A 11 5.12 6.43 -28.63
C SER A 11 5.43 6.66 -27.16
N ASP A 12 4.47 7.23 -26.44
CA ASP A 12 4.45 7.29 -24.98
C ASP A 12 4.52 5.83 -24.48
N GLN A 13 5.73 5.33 -24.29
CA GLN A 13 5.97 4.06 -23.63
C GLN A 13 5.63 4.26 -22.15
N ARG A 14 4.34 4.42 -21.84
CA ARG A 14 3.83 4.13 -20.51
C ARG A 14 4.13 2.68 -20.28
N GLN A 15 5.16 2.45 -19.50
CA GLN A 15 5.50 1.13 -19.01
C GLN A 15 4.21 0.55 -18.42
N SER A 16 3.60 -0.43 -19.11
CA SER A 16 2.34 -1.02 -18.69
C SER A 16 2.55 -1.62 -17.29
N CYS A 17 1.89 -1.02 -16.32
CA CYS A 17 1.87 -1.50 -14.97
C CYS A 17 0.98 -2.73 -14.92
N GLY A 18 1.51 -3.91 -14.69
CA GLY A 18 0.71 -5.15 -14.67
C GLY A 18 1.51 -6.36 -15.12
N PRO A 19 0.93 -7.55 -15.12
CA PRO A 19 -0.47 -7.89 -14.85
C PRO A 19 -0.85 -7.82 -13.37
N PHE A 20 -2.14 -7.54 -13.09
CA PHE A 20 -2.71 -7.55 -11.75
C PHE A 20 -3.52 -8.83 -11.51
N PRO A 21 -3.58 -9.32 -10.26
CA PRO A 21 -4.51 -10.39 -9.87
C PRO A 21 -5.98 -9.98 -10.10
N ASP A 22 -6.85 -10.97 -10.33
CA ASP A 22 -8.29 -10.71 -10.37
C ASP A 22 -8.79 -10.18 -9.02
N TRP A 23 -9.34 -8.96 -9.04
CA TRP A 23 -9.81 -8.26 -7.83
C TRP A 23 -10.98 -8.99 -7.18
N SER A 24 -11.84 -9.67 -7.94
CA SER A 24 -13.06 -10.31 -7.44
C SER A 24 -12.78 -11.50 -6.52
N VAL A 25 -11.61 -12.13 -6.68
CA VAL A 25 -11.11 -13.24 -5.84
C VAL A 25 -9.90 -12.86 -5.01
N SER A 26 -9.55 -11.56 -4.96
CA SER A 26 -8.43 -11.09 -4.15
C SER A 26 -8.59 -11.50 -2.69
N THR A 27 -7.49 -11.95 -2.08
CA THR A 27 -7.44 -12.22 -0.64
C THR A 27 -7.19 -10.96 0.19
N TYR A 28 -6.88 -9.84 -0.47
CA TYR A 28 -6.61 -8.57 0.19
C TYR A 28 -7.85 -7.69 0.28
N VAL A 29 -7.92 -6.92 1.37
CA VAL A 29 -8.92 -5.88 1.62
C VAL A 29 -8.19 -4.55 1.84
N LEU A 30 -8.90 -3.43 1.66
CA LEU A 30 -8.33 -2.11 1.95
C LEU A 30 -7.82 -2.04 3.39
N PRO A 31 -6.64 -1.44 3.63
CA PRO A 31 -5.95 -1.47 4.92
C PRO A 31 -6.51 -0.46 5.94
N TYR A 32 -7.84 -0.28 5.95
CA TYR A 32 -8.56 0.59 6.87
C TYR A 32 -9.99 0.09 7.11
N GLN A 33 -10.65 0.65 8.13
CA GLN A 33 -11.95 0.18 8.60
C GLN A 33 -13.03 0.27 7.52
N ALA A 34 -13.89 -0.75 7.46
CA ALA A 34 -15.09 -0.71 6.62
C ALA A 34 -15.97 0.50 6.95
N GLY A 35 -16.53 1.13 5.91
CA GLY A 35 -17.26 2.38 6.00
C GLY A 35 -16.38 3.63 5.88
N SER A 36 -15.05 3.51 5.97
CA SER A 36 -14.13 4.63 5.74
C SER A 36 -13.73 4.74 4.27
N SER A 37 -13.42 5.96 3.82
CA SER A 37 -12.99 6.24 2.47
C SER A 37 -11.78 7.17 2.48
N TYR A 38 -10.69 6.78 1.81
CA TYR A 38 -9.47 7.57 1.75
C TYR A 38 -9.01 7.80 0.32
N TYR A 39 -8.39 8.98 0.12
CA TYR A 39 -7.83 9.39 -1.16
C TYR A 39 -6.49 8.69 -1.42
N VAL A 40 -6.34 8.09 -2.59
CA VAL A 40 -5.08 7.52 -3.06
C VAL A 40 -4.29 8.61 -3.78
N SER A 41 -3.23 9.12 -3.15
CA SER A 41 -2.37 10.17 -3.73
C SER A 41 -1.39 9.60 -4.75
N GLN A 42 -0.79 8.44 -4.46
CA GLN A 42 0.08 7.67 -5.33
C GLN A 42 -0.37 6.22 -5.38
N ALA A 43 -0.22 5.61 -6.55
CA ALA A 43 -0.57 4.21 -6.79
C ALA A 43 0.48 3.56 -7.70
N ASN A 44 0.17 2.38 -8.19
CA ASN A 44 1.05 1.56 -9.00
C ASN A 44 1.69 2.33 -10.16
N CYS A 45 3.01 2.23 -10.33
CA CYS A 45 3.80 2.82 -11.41
C CYS A 45 3.58 4.33 -11.59
N SER A 46 3.12 5.03 -10.55
CA SER A 46 2.91 6.47 -10.61
C SER A 46 4.24 7.23 -10.48
N SER A 47 4.23 8.53 -10.82
CA SER A 47 5.36 9.42 -10.59
C SER A 47 5.65 9.56 -9.08
N GLY A 48 6.86 9.97 -8.73
CA GLY A 48 7.28 10.10 -7.34
C GLY A 48 7.95 8.83 -6.81
N GLY A 49 7.62 8.41 -5.60
CA GLY A 49 8.24 7.27 -4.91
C GLY A 49 7.84 5.89 -5.43
N HIS A 50 6.75 5.80 -6.24
CA HIS A 50 6.19 4.52 -6.71
C HIS A 50 6.78 4.07 -8.05
N ARG A 51 8.12 3.94 -8.08
CA ARG A 51 8.92 3.43 -9.21
C ARG A 51 9.98 2.47 -8.71
N GLY A 52 10.56 1.69 -9.62
CA GLY A 52 11.60 0.73 -9.28
C GLY A 52 11.11 -0.27 -8.22
N PRO A 53 11.83 -0.45 -7.10
CA PRO A 53 11.44 -1.42 -6.07
C PRO A 53 10.05 -1.22 -5.49
N TYR A 54 9.53 0.02 -5.45
CA TYR A 54 8.23 0.37 -4.87
C TYR A 54 7.12 0.58 -5.91
N GLN A 55 7.28 0.12 -7.15
CA GLN A 55 6.36 0.42 -8.25
C GLN A 55 4.90 -0.01 -8.01
N TYR A 56 4.65 -1.00 -7.16
CA TYR A 56 3.29 -1.49 -6.82
C TYR A 56 2.84 -1.09 -5.41
N ALA A 57 3.26 0.08 -4.94
CA ALA A 57 2.82 0.63 -3.66
C ALA A 57 1.58 1.54 -3.81
N TYR A 58 0.93 1.80 -2.68
CA TYR A 58 -0.22 2.70 -2.54
C TYR A 58 -0.01 3.65 -1.38
N ASP A 59 -0.31 4.94 -1.58
CA ASP A 59 -0.34 5.96 -0.54
C ASP A 59 -1.78 6.40 -0.30
N PHE A 60 -2.33 6.01 0.85
CA PHE A 60 -3.67 6.39 1.31
C PHE A 60 -3.57 7.61 2.23
N VAL A 61 -3.98 8.78 1.75
CA VAL A 61 -3.98 10.01 2.55
C VAL A 61 -4.99 9.88 3.68
N MET A 62 -4.50 9.96 4.91
CA MET A 62 -5.34 9.86 6.11
C MET A 62 -4.74 10.65 7.27
N PRO A 63 -5.57 11.20 8.16
CA PRO A 63 -5.09 11.93 9.33
C PRO A 63 -4.20 11.07 10.23
N VAL A 64 -3.23 11.69 10.90
CA VAL A 64 -2.44 11.01 11.95
C VAL A 64 -3.39 10.44 13.01
N GLY A 65 -3.11 9.22 13.48
CA GLY A 65 -3.93 8.52 14.47
C GLY A 65 -5.13 7.75 13.90
N THR A 66 -5.30 7.70 12.57
CA THR A 66 -6.35 6.88 11.94
C THR A 66 -6.03 5.40 12.10
N PRO A 67 -7.01 4.54 12.50
CA PRO A 67 -6.79 3.10 12.58
C PRO A 67 -6.44 2.49 11.23
N VAL A 68 -5.29 1.82 11.16
CA VAL A 68 -4.82 1.00 10.05
C VAL A 68 -5.14 -0.45 10.35
N THR A 69 -5.66 -1.19 9.36
CA THR A 69 -6.05 -2.59 9.52
C THR A 69 -5.20 -3.52 8.64
N ALA A 70 -5.08 -4.79 9.05
CA ALA A 70 -4.41 -5.80 8.24
C ALA A 70 -5.16 -6.03 6.93
N ALA A 71 -4.49 -5.88 5.80
CA ALA A 71 -5.10 -6.11 4.48
C ALA A 71 -5.40 -7.59 4.20
N ARG A 72 -4.70 -8.52 4.88
CA ARG A 72 -4.85 -9.96 4.76
C ARG A 72 -4.38 -10.62 6.05
N ALA A 73 -4.96 -11.78 6.39
CA ALA A 73 -4.55 -12.57 7.55
C ALA A 73 -3.07 -12.98 7.47
N GLY A 74 -2.40 -13.01 8.62
CA GLY A 74 -0.99 -13.37 8.71
C GLY A 74 -0.44 -13.33 10.12
N VAL A 75 0.88 -13.28 10.21
CA VAL A 75 1.62 -13.15 11.47
C VAL A 75 2.45 -11.88 11.44
N VAL A 76 2.40 -11.08 12.50
CA VAL A 76 3.22 -9.87 12.63
C VAL A 76 4.69 -10.27 12.69
N ALA A 77 5.44 -9.91 11.66
CA ALA A 77 6.84 -10.30 11.49
C ALA A 77 7.81 -9.25 12.04
N GLU A 78 7.45 -7.96 11.91
CA GLU A 78 8.33 -6.86 12.30
C GLU A 78 7.51 -5.64 12.74
N ILE A 79 8.02 -4.90 13.73
CA ILE A 79 7.47 -3.62 14.19
C ILE A 79 8.61 -2.64 14.42
N ARG A 80 8.46 -1.41 13.92
CA ARG A 80 9.32 -0.27 14.24
C ARG A 80 8.46 0.95 14.52
N MET A 81 8.58 1.55 15.72
CA MET A 81 7.68 2.61 16.21
C MET A 81 8.42 3.70 17.01
N LYS A 82 9.63 4.07 16.61
CA LYS A 82 10.51 4.94 17.40
C LYS A 82 10.64 6.37 16.84
N PHE A 83 10.11 6.66 15.67
CA PHE A 83 10.25 7.94 15.01
C PHE A 83 8.99 8.79 15.20
N ARG A 84 9.18 10.07 15.48
CA ARG A 84 8.08 11.04 15.67
C ARG A 84 7.43 11.41 14.34
N ASP A 85 6.18 11.82 14.40
CA ASP A 85 5.50 12.43 13.25
C ASP A 85 6.22 13.71 12.84
N GLY A 86 6.44 13.86 11.52
CA GLY A 86 7.23 14.95 10.94
C GLY A 86 8.74 14.71 10.91
N GLN A 87 9.24 13.65 11.54
CA GLN A 87 10.63 13.23 11.39
C GLN A 87 10.82 12.57 10.02
N SER A 88 11.71 13.12 9.16
CA SER A 88 11.75 12.82 7.73
C SER A 88 13.13 12.36 7.22
N GLY A 89 14.03 11.95 8.09
CA GLY A 89 15.34 11.40 7.71
C GLY A 89 15.23 10.10 6.92
N GLU A 90 16.26 9.80 6.14
CA GLU A 90 16.33 8.53 5.41
C GLU A 90 16.26 7.34 6.39
N GLY A 91 15.38 6.38 6.10
CA GLY A 91 15.14 5.23 6.96
C GLY A 91 14.37 5.54 8.26
N GLU A 92 13.90 6.75 8.49
CA GLU A 92 13.19 7.18 9.69
C GLU A 92 11.66 6.96 9.63
N SER A 93 11.20 5.87 9.05
CA SER A 93 9.79 5.51 8.99
C SER A 93 9.42 4.47 10.04
N ASN A 94 8.24 4.59 10.64
CA ASN A 94 7.63 3.56 11.48
C ASN A 94 6.82 2.61 10.61
N TRP A 95 6.78 1.34 10.99
CA TRP A 95 6.02 0.31 10.25
C TRP A 95 5.55 -0.85 11.12
N VAL A 96 4.54 -1.54 10.59
CA VAL A 96 4.20 -2.93 10.91
C VAL A 96 4.37 -3.74 9.64
N LYS A 97 5.04 -4.90 9.71
CA LYS A 97 5.12 -5.87 8.60
C LYS A 97 4.42 -7.16 8.97
N ILE A 98 3.58 -7.67 8.09
CA ILE A 98 2.81 -8.91 8.27
C ILE A 98 3.24 -9.93 7.24
N ARG A 99 3.65 -11.11 7.69
CA ARG A 99 3.97 -12.26 6.85
C ARG A 99 2.72 -13.10 6.64
N HIS A 100 2.38 -13.35 5.40
CA HIS A 100 1.26 -14.20 4.98
C HIS A 100 1.66 -15.67 4.85
N ALA A 101 0.69 -16.57 4.71
CA ALA A 101 0.92 -18.02 4.61
C ALA A 101 1.73 -18.44 3.36
N ASP A 102 1.72 -17.62 2.31
CA ASP A 102 2.51 -17.79 1.08
C ASP A 102 3.91 -17.15 1.15
N ASN A 103 4.35 -16.74 2.33
CA ASN A 103 5.59 -16.03 2.62
C ASN A 103 5.69 -14.61 2.04
N THR A 104 4.67 -14.07 1.39
CA THR A 104 4.66 -12.66 1.03
C THR A 104 4.55 -11.79 2.28
N ILE A 105 5.08 -10.57 2.21
CA ILE A 105 5.09 -9.62 3.33
C ILE A 105 4.38 -8.34 2.93
N ALA A 106 3.32 -8.00 3.67
CA ALA A 106 2.68 -6.69 3.57
C ALA A 106 3.33 -5.72 4.56
N ALA A 107 3.74 -4.55 4.09
CA ALA A 107 4.27 -3.47 4.90
C ALA A 107 3.28 -2.30 4.99
N TYR A 108 3.13 -1.77 6.20
CA TYR A 108 2.26 -0.65 6.56
C TYR A 108 3.17 0.42 7.17
N SER A 109 3.54 1.42 6.38
CA SER A 109 4.58 2.40 6.75
C SER A 109 4.03 3.79 7.02
N HIS A 110 4.90 4.68 7.52
CA HIS A 110 4.61 6.04 7.98
C HIS A 110 3.67 6.11 9.18
N LEU A 111 3.64 5.05 10.01
CA LEU A 111 2.83 5.01 11.21
C LEU A 111 3.32 6.03 12.26
N THR A 112 2.42 6.43 13.19
CA THR A 112 2.79 7.36 14.28
C THR A 112 3.73 6.70 15.29
N GLU A 113 4.46 7.49 16.05
CA GLU A 113 5.31 7.00 17.16
C GLU A 113 4.46 6.23 18.17
N HIS A 114 4.92 5.05 18.60
CA HIS A 114 4.20 4.15 19.52
C HIS A 114 2.80 3.71 19.06
N GLY A 115 2.47 3.87 17.76
CA GLY A 115 1.13 3.61 17.21
C GLY A 115 0.82 2.14 16.90
N ALA A 116 1.68 1.17 17.22
CA ALA A 116 1.38 -0.24 17.02
C ALA A 116 0.29 -0.72 18.01
N LEU A 117 -0.69 -1.45 17.49
CA LEU A 117 -1.78 -2.07 18.27
C LEU A 117 -1.61 -3.58 18.40
N VAL A 118 -0.50 -4.11 17.93
CA VAL A 118 -0.14 -5.54 17.90
C VAL A 118 1.30 -5.73 18.34
N ARG A 119 1.71 -6.98 18.55
CA ARG A 119 3.08 -7.39 18.93
C ARG A 119 3.65 -8.34 17.89
N ILE A 120 4.97 -8.39 17.77
CA ILE A 120 5.65 -9.38 16.93
C ILE A 120 5.23 -10.79 17.36
N GLY A 121 4.85 -11.61 16.39
CA GLY A 121 4.34 -12.97 16.61
C GLY A 121 2.82 -13.08 16.71
N ASP A 122 2.08 -11.98 16.86
CA ASP A 122 0.62 -12.00 16.89
C ASP A 122 0.06 -12.48 15.54
N ARG A 123 -0.98 -13.33 15.60
CA ARG A 123 -1.81 -13.67 14.46
C ARG A 123 -2.88 -12.60 14.28
N VAL A 124 -3.05 -12.13 13.05
CA VAL A 124 -4.04 -11.11 12.71
C VAL A 124 -4.93 -11.60 11.57
N GLU A 125 -6.19 -11.18 11.61
CA GLU A 125 -7.18 -11.42 10.55
C GLU A 125 -7.31 -10.19 9.64
N ALA A 126 -7.79 -10.40 8.40
CA ALA A 126 -8.08 -9.29 7.48
C ALA A 126 -9.11 -8.32 8.11
N GLY A 127 -8.81 -7.02 8.08
CA GLY A 127 -9.64 -5.98 8.72
C GLY A 127 -9.38 -5.75 10.21
N GLN A 128 -8.53 -6.55 10.86
CA GLN A 128 -8.15 -6.34 12.26
C GLN A 128 -7.26 -5.10 12.39
N PRO A 129 -7.52 -4.19 13.36
CA PRO A 129 -6.63 -3.05 13.66
C PRO A 129 -5.22 -3.52 14.05
N ILE A 130 -4.19 -2.92 13.44
CA ILE A 130 -2.78 -3.28 13.66
C ILE A 130 -1.92 -2.09 14.06
N GLY A 131 -2.37 -0.87 13.80
CA GLY A 131 -1.64 0.33 14.13
C GLY A 131 -2.42 1.59 13.84
N LEU A 132 -1.78 2.72 14.07
CA LEU A 132 -2.31 4.05 13.81
C LEU A 132 -1.46 4.75 12.74
N SER A 133 -2.10 5.34 11.72
CA SER A 133 -1.43 6.12 10.68
C SER A 133 -0.67 7.30 11.30
N GLY A 134 0.32 7.78 10.58
CA GLY A 134 1.18 8.86 11.05
C GLY A 134 1.78 9.69 9.92
N ASN A 135 2.92 10.31 10.22
CA ASN A 135 3.68 11.15 9.31
C ASN A 135 5.20 10.97 9.54
N SER A 136 5.64 9.76 9.92
CA SER A 136 7.07 9.45 10.12
C SER A 136 7.75 9.05 8.82
N GLY A 137 9.02 9.44 8.65
CA GLY A 137 9.79 9.17 7.44
C GLY A 137 9.51 10.13 6.28
N ASN A 138 9.92 9.76 5.08
CA ASN A 138 9.82 10.62 3.90
C ASN A 138 8.39 10.64 3.32
N THR A 139 7.51 11.44 3.91
CA THR A 139 6.11 11.60 3.51
C THR A 139 5.88 12.84 2.64
N GLY A 140 6.91 13.67 2.42
CA GLY A 140 6.74 15.00 1.81
C GLY A 140 5.88 15.95 2.66
N GLY A 141 5.69 15.65 3.96
CA GLY A 141 4.85 16.43 4.88
C GLY A 141 3.36 16.13 4.79
N LEU A 142 2.93 15.22 3.92
CA LEU A 142 1.53 14.79 3.79
C LEU A 142 1.31 13.49 4.59
N PRO A 143 0.54 13.51 5.70
CA PRO A 143 0.21 12.29 6.44
C PRO A 143 -0.52 11.29 5.56
N HIS A 144 0.00 10.05 5.49
CA HIS A 144 -0.60 8.96 4.72
C HIS A 144 -0.11 7.60 5.22
N LEU A 145 -0.87 6.57 4.90
CA LEU A 145 -0.41 5.19 4.98
C LEU A 145 0.25 4.80 3.67
N HIS A 146 1.53 4.49 3.67
CA HIS A 146 2.19 3.81 2.57
C HIS A 146 2.04 2.29 2.76
N PHE A 147 1.44 1.64 1.77
CA PHE A 147 1.19 0.20 1.76
C PHE A 147 1.83 -0.46 0.55
N HIS A 148 2.54 -1.56 0.76
CA HIS A 148 3.01 -2.41 -0.32
C HIS A 148 3.07 -3.88 0.10
N LEU A 149 3.14 -4.75 -0.91
CA LEU A 149 3.35 -6.19 -0.78
C LEU A 149 4.65 -6.56 -1.46
N CYS A 150 5.48 -7.41 -0.84
CA CYS A 150 6.69 -7.93 -1.46
C CYS A 150 6.91 -9.42 -1.16
N PRO A 151 7.67 -10.12 -2.02
CA PRO A 151 7.98 -11.54 -1.82
C PRO A 151 9.11 -11.77 -0.82
N CYS A 152 9.77 -10.72 -0.33
CA CYS A 152 10.85 -10.75 0.65
C CYS A 152 10.72 -9.60 1.66
N SER A 153 11.67 -9.48 2.59
CA SER A 153 11.57 -8.51 3.69
C SER A 153 11.73 -7.06 3.27
N GLU A 154 12.52 -6.79 2.22
CA GLU A 154 12.84 -5.45 1.76
C GLU A 154 12.59 -5.30 0.25
N PRO A 155 11.80 -4.31 -0.19
CA PRO A 155 11.49 -4.10 -1.61
C PRO A 155 12.73 -3.82 -2.48
N VAL A 156 13.79 -3.24 -1.90
CA VAL A 156 15.04 -2.97 -2.63
C VAL A 156 15.72 -4.24 -3.14
N ASP A 157 15.48 -5.38 -2.48
CA ASP A 157 16.07 -6.67 -2.84
C ASP A 157 15.23 -7.46 -3.83
N CYS A 158 13.90 -7.28 -3.84
CA CYS A 158 12.99 -8.16 -4.59
C CYS A 158 11.84 -7.42 -5.32
N GLY A 159 11.72 -6.12 -5.14
CA GLY A 159 10.61 -5.33 -5.65
C GLY A 159 9.28 -5.61 -4.94
N THR A 160 8.28 -4.80 -5.27
CA THR A 160 6.90 -4.97 -4.78
C THR A 160 6.06 -5.79 -5.76
N LEU A 161 4.99 -6.42 -5.25
CA LEU A 161 4.03 -7.21 -6.01
C LEU A 161 2.75 -6.42 -6.30
N PRO A 162 2.13 -6.60 -7.49
CA PRO A 162 0.82 -6.02 -7.76
C PRO A 162 -0.23 -6.62 -6.85
N VAL A 163 -1.09 -5.76 -6.30
CA VAL A 163 -2.19 -6.17 -5.41
C VAL A 163 -3.49 -5.49 -5.82
N THR A 164 -4.61 -6.22 -5.69
CA THR A 164 -5.97 -5.75 -5.87
C THR A 164 -6.75 -5.95 -4.56
N PHE A 165 -7.87 -5.26 -4.39
CA PHE A 165 -8.65 -5.30 -3.16
C PHE A 165 -10.10 -5.70 -3.46
N ARG A 166 -10.64 -6.72 -2.74
CA ARG A 166 -12.00 -7.25 -3.00
C ARG A 166 -13.13 -6.43 -2.37
N ASN A 167 -12.83 -5.59 -1.38
CA ASN A 167 -13.84 -4.86 -0.61
C ASN A 167 -13.98 -3.39 -1.01
N THR A 168 -13.85 -3.10 -2.28
CA THR A 168 -14.06 -1.77 -2.87
C THR A 168 -14.56 -1.91 -4.31
N ASP A 169 -14.67 -0.80 -5.04
CA ASP A 169 -14.99 -0.79 -6.47
C ASP A 169 -14.06 -1.71 -7.27
N PRO A 170 -14.52 -2.26 -8.42
CA PRO A 170 -13.70 -3.05 -9.33
C PRO A 170 -12.35 -2.37 -9.63
N ASN A 171 -11.26 -3.11 -9.42
CA ASN A 171 -9.91 -2.58 -9.55
C ASN A 171 -8.95 -3.57 -10.26
N SER A 172 -9.32 -4.02 -11.43
CA SER A 172 -8.59 -5.01 -12.25
C SER A 172 -7.18 -4.55 -12.66
N GLY A 173 -6.91 -3.25 -12.66
CA GLY A 173 -5.58 -2.65 -12.86
C GLY A 173 -4.94 -2.13 -11.56
N GLY A 174 -5.39 -2.62 -10.40
CA GLY A 174 -5.08 -2.02 -9.10
C GLY A 174 -5.88 -0.72 -8.88
N LEU A 175 -5.68 -0.07 -7.73
CA LEU A 175 -6.29 1.23 -7.47
C LEU A 175 -5.62 2.32 -8.33
N ALA A 176 -6.43 3.22 -8.88
CA ALA A 176 -5.93 4.38 -9.60
C ALA A 176 -5.59 5.53 -8.63
N PRO A 177 -4.54 6.32 -8.89
CA PRO A 177 -4.26 7.51 -8.11
C PRO A 177 -5.34 8.59 -8.34
N ARG A 178 -5.43 9.55 -7.42
CA ARG A 178 -6.34 10.70 -7.45
C ARG A 178 -7.82 10.33 -7.37
N ARG A 179 -8.13 9.26 -6.63
CA ARG A 179 -9.48 8.80 -6.33
C ARG A 179 -9.62 8.43 -4.86
N ASN A 180 -10.84 8.54 -4.35
CA ASN A 180 -11.23 7.97 -3.06
C ASN A 180 -11.72 6.54 -3.25
N TYR A 181 -11.41 5.68 -2.28
CA TYR A 181 -11.88 4.30 -2.25
C TYR A 181 -12.56 4.00 -0.92
N LEU A 182 -13.84 3.63 -0.98
CA LEU A 182 -14.64 3.21 0.16
C LEU A 182 -14.33 1.74 0.48
N ALA A 183 -13.97 1.45 1.73
CA ALA A 183 -13.88 0.08 2.22
C ALA A 183 -15.28 -0.46 2.52
N LEU A 184 -15.74 -1.43 1.75
CA LEU A 184 -17.01 -2.12 1.98
C LEU A 184 -16.87 -3.13 3.13
N PRO A 185 -17.98 -3.44 3.85
CA PRO A 185 -17.97 -4.49 4.85
C PRO A 185 -17.50 -5.83 4.29
N LEU A 186 -16.70 -6.56 5.05
CA LEU A 186 -16.33 -7.92 4.69
C LEU A 186 -17.56 -8.82 4.82
N ALA A 187 -17.87 -9.60 3.79
CA ALA A 187 -18.88 -10.62 3.92
C ALA A 187 -18.48 -11.58 5.06
N LYS A 188 -19.42 -11.83 5.99
CA LYS A 188 -19.19 -12.85 7.01
C LYS A 188 -18.90 -14.18 6.31
N PRO A 189 -17.93 -14.99 6.77
CA PRO A 189 -17.80 -16.35 6.29
C PRO A 189 -19.18 -17.03 6.40
N ARG A 190 -19.63 -17.66 5.33
CA ARG A 190 -20.81 -18.53 5.43
C ARG A 190 -20.43 -19.66 6.37
N ALA A 191 -21.19 -19.79 7.47
CA ALA A 191 -21.06 -20.88 8.43
C ALA A 191 -21.30 -22.24 7.73
#